data_92e3ed26b7963e7cd4d2159eb021cd06
#
_entry.id   92e3ed26b7963e7cd4d2159eb021cd06
#
_cell.length_a   1.000
_cell.length_b   1.000
_cell.length_c   1.000
_cell.angle_alpha   90.00
_cell.angle_beta   90.00
_cell.angle_gamma   90.00
#
_symmetry.space_group_name_H-M   'P 1'
#
loop_
_entity.id
_entity.type
_entity.pdbx_description
1 polymer ?
#
loop_
_entity_poly.entity_id
_entity_poly.type
_entity_poly.pdbx_seq_one_letter_code
_entity_poly.pdbx_strand_id
1 'polypeptide(L)'
;KEIKTLYTNELDCGPFISDTLRLDTTRNELEALVEIYRMMRPGEPPTKDAAEQLFRNLFFTIDRYDLSAVGRMKLNRRLGRTSDEGPGILSQQDIIDVMRTLVNLKNGIGVTDDIDNLGNRRVRSVGELMENQYRVGLLRMERAIRERMSSVDIDTVMPHDLINAKPAAAAV
;
A
#
# COMPACT_ATOMS: atom_id res chain seq x y z
N LYS A 1 -0.35 -4.78 24.11
CA LYS A 1 -0.11 -3.57 24.95
C LYS A 1 -0.58 -2.30 24.24
N GLU A 2 -0.30 -2.14 22.96
CA GLU A 2 -0.70 -0.97 22.17
C GLU A 2 -2.21 -0.90 21.94
N ILE A 3 -2.85 -2.03 21.67
CA ILE A 3 -4.31 -2.12 21.55
C ILE A 3 -4.99 -1.72 22.87
N LYS A 4 -4.43 -2.13 24.01
CA LYS A 4 -4.95 -1.71 25.31
C LYS A 4 -4.84 -0.20 25.54
N THR A 5 -3.79 0.43 25.04
CA THR A 5 -3.60 1.88 25.17
C THR A 5 -4.63 2.65 24.31
N LEU A 6 -4.88 2.19 23.08
CA LEU A 6 -5.93 2.75 22.23
C LEU A 6 -7.31 2.57 22.85
N TYR A 7 -7.59 1.39 23.37
CA TYR A 7 -8.85 1.07 24.03
C TYR A 7 -9.12 1.97 25.24
N THR A 8 -8.09 2.24 26.03
CA THR A 8 -8.21 3.14 27.21
C THR A 8 -8.48 4.58 26.80
N ASN A 9 -7.89 5.05 25.70
CA ASN A 9 -8.12 6.40 25.18
C ASN A 9 -9.50 6.58 24.54
N GLU A 10 -10.19 5.51 24.17
CA GLU A 10 -11.55 5.57 23.63
C GLU A 10 -12.64 5.70 24.68
N LEU A 11 -12.36 5.37 25.93
CA LEU A 11 -13.38 5.36 27.01
C LEU A 11 -14.04 6.71 27.21
N ASP A 12 -13.31 7.80 26.97
CA ASP A 12 -13.83 9.17 27.12
C ASP A 12 -14.58 9.69 25.88
N CYS A 13 -14.43 9.01 24.75
CA CYS A 13 -14.81 9.52 23.43
C CYS A 13 -15.77 8.63 22.63
N GLY A 14 -16.15 7.49 23.17
CA GLY A 14 -17.01 6.49 22.55
C GLY A 14 -16.23 5.22 22.11
N PRO A 15 -16.90 4.06 22.12
CA PRO A 15 -16.27 2.74 21.99
C PRO A 15 -16.07 2.30 20.52
N PHE A 16 -15.53 3.17 19.65
CA PHE A 16 -15.45 2.89 18.20
C PHE A 16 -14.59 1.69 17.85
N ILE A 17 -13.38 1.59 18.45
CA ILE A 17 -12.46 0.46 18.20
C ILE A 17 -13.01 -0.81 18.85
N SER A 18 -13.49 -0.73 20.09
CA SER A 18 -14.05 -1.89 20.80
C SER A 18 -15.31 -2.43 20.11
N ASP A 19 -16.17 -1.57 19.57
CA ASP A 19 -17.32 -2.00 18.80
C ASP A 19 -16.92 -2.62 17.47
N THR A 20 -15.90 -2.08 16.79
CA THR A 20 -15.34 -2.67 15.59
C THR A 20 -14.74 -4.06 15.88
N LEU A 21 -13.96 -4.20 16.95
CA LEU A 21 -13.41 -5.48 17.38
C LEU A 21 -14.47 -6.50 17.81
N ARG A 22 -15.59 -6.03 18.34
CA ARG A 22 -16.71 -6.91 18.70
C ARG A 22 -17.44 -7.49 17.49
N LEU A 23 -17.49 -6.71 16.40
CA LEU A 23 -18.07 -7.14 15.12
C LEU A 23 -17.08 -7.97 14.27
N ASP A 24 -15.79 -7.88 14.56
CA ASP A 24 -14.77 -8.64 13.88
C ASP A 24 -14.90 -10.14 14.21
N THR A 25 -14.99 -10.94 13.17
CA THR A 25 -15.09 -12.41 13.28
C THR A 25 -13.74 -13.08 13.49
N THR A 26 -12.63 -12.38 13.21
CA THR A 26 -11.27 -12.91 13.33
C THR A 26 -10.79 -12.89 14.79
N ARG A 27 -10.13 -13.97 15.22
CA ARG A 27 -9.67 -14.11 16.61
C ARG A 27 -8.15 -14.10 16.76
N ASN A 28 -7.44 -14.29 15.66
CA ASN A 28 -5.99 -14.32 15.64
C ASN A 28 -5.43 -13.68 14.36
N GLU A 29 -4.14 -13.40 14.36
CA GLU A 29 -3.44 -12.75 13.26
C GLU A 29 -3.59 -13.53 11.94
N LEU A 30 -3.49 -14.85 11.98
CA LEU A 30 -3.59 -15.68 10.77
C LEU A 30 -4.98 -15.60 10.15
N GLU A 31 -6.04 -15.64 10.96
CA GLU A 31 -7.41 -15.49 10.47
C GLU A 31 -7.62 -14.12 9.83
N ALA A 32 -7.09 -13.05 10.43
CA ALA A 32 -7.15 -11.71 9.88
C ALA A 32 -6.42 -11.60 8.53
N LEU A 33 -5.22 -12.18 8.41
CA LEU A 33 -4.46 -12.20 7.16
C LEU A 33 -5.19 -12.97 6.05
N VAL A 34 -5.80 -14.11 6.39
CA VAL A 34 -6.60 -14.92 5.45
C VAL A 34 -7.84 -14.16 4.98
N GLU A 35 -8.50 -13.46 5.89
CA GLU A 35 -9.69 -12.68 5.53
C GLU A 35 -9.33 -11.49 4.63
N ILE A 36 -8.26 -10.77 4.93
CA ILE A 36 -7.71 -9.72 4.06
C ILE A 36 -7.37 -10.28 2.67
N TYR A 37 -6.74 -11.46 2.63
CA TYR A 37 -6.41 -12.11 1.36
C TYR A 37 -7.65 -12.42 0.53
N ARG A 38 -8.70 -12.97 1.15
CA ARG A 38 -9.98 -13.27 0.48
C ARG A 38 -10.65 -12.01 -0.08
N MET A 39 -10.61 -10.92 0.67
CA MET A 39 -11.17 -9.63 0.21
C MET A 39 -10.40 -9.06 -0.99
N MET A 40 -9.08 -9.20 -1.01
CA MET A 40 -8.22 -8.67 -2.06
C MET A 40 -8.16 -9.56 -3.31
N ARG A 41 -8.29 -10.87 -3.12
CA ARG A 41 -8.24 -11.89 -4.18
C ARG A 41 -9.38 -12.90 -4.07
N PRO A 42 -10.60 -12.49 -4.41
CA PRO A 42 -11.74 -13.38 -4.36
C PRO A 42 -11.55 -14.57 -5.33
N GLY A 43 -11.84 -15.78 -4.86
CA GLY A 43 -11.75 -17.00 -5.64
C GLY A 43 -10.41 -17.74 -5.61
N GLU A 44 -9.34 -17.15 -5.05
CA GLU A 44 -8.08 -17.85 -4.82
C GLU A 44 -8.06 -18.51 -3.42
N PRO A 45 -7.62 -19.78 -3.30
CA PRO A 45 -7.48 -20.40 -2.00
C PRO A 45 -6.35 -19.74 -1.21
N PRO A 46 -6.61 -19.22 0.01
CA PRO A 46 -5.59 -18.56 0.81
C PRO A 46 -4.64 -19.61 1.41
N THR A 47 -3.34 -19.45 1.14
CA THR A 47 -2.27 -20.12 1.90
C THR A 47 -1.68 -19.14 2.88
N LYS A 48 -1.12 -19.65 4.00
CA LYS A 48 -0.51 -18.80 5.02
C LYS A 48 0.56 -17.87 4.43
N ASP A 49 1.50 -18.44 3.68
CA ASP A 49 2.62 -17.70 3.10
C ASP A 49 2.15 -16.65 2.07
N ALA A 50 1.15 -16.98 1.24
CA ALA A 50 0.59 -16.06 0.28
C ALA A 50 -0.16 -14.90 0.97
N ALA A 51 -0.87 -15.17 2.06
CA ALA A 51 -1.57 -14.14 2.83
C ALA A 51 -0.59 -13.19 3.54
N GLU A 52 0.44 -13.73 4.18
CA GLU A 52 1.50 -12.94 4.80
C GLU A 52 2.25 -12.08 3.76
N GLN A 53 2.62 -12.66 2.63
CA GLN A 53 3.31 -11.95 1.55
C GLN A 53 2.44 -10.83 0.96
N LEU A 54 1.15 -11.10 0.72
CA LEU A 54 0.23 -10.09 0.24
C LEU A 54 0.12 -8.94 1.22
N PHE A 55 -0.07 -9.21 2.50
CA PHE A 55 -0.18 -8.18 3.53
C PHE A 55 1.08 -7.32 3.66
N ARG A 56 2.27 -7.96 3.65
CA ARG A 56 3.55 -7.23 3.65
C ARG A 56 3.70 -6.32 2.44
N ASN A 57 3.27 -6.79 1.26
CA ASN A 57 3.36 -6.02 0.03
C ASN A 57 2.39 -4.84 -0.03
N LEU A 58 1.33 -4.81 0.79
CA LEU A 58 0.38 -3.70 0.80
C LEU A 58 1.01 -2.38 1.24
N PHE A 59 1.79 -2.38 2.34
CA PHE A 59 2.28 -1.16 2.96
C PHE A 59 3.72 -1.19 3.45
N PHE A 60 4.33 -2.38 3.57
CA PHE A 60 5.58 -2.58 4.29
C PHE A 60 6.77 -2.96 3.40
N THR A 61 6.59 -3.00 2.10
CA THR A 61 7.64 -3.37 1.14
C THR A 61 7.89 -2.21 0.18
N ILE A 62 9.14 -1.72 0.12
CA ILE A 62 9.52 -0.54 -0.66
C ILE A 62 9.30 -0.73 -2.17
N ASP A 63 9.44 -1.95 -2.68
CA ASP A 63 9.22 -2.26 -4.11
C ASP A 63 7.74 -2.20 -4.53
N ARG A 64 6.82 -2.19 -3.57
CA ARG A 64 5.37 -2.25 -3.80
C ARG A 64 4.62 -1.04 -3.31
N TYR A 65 5.16 -0.34 -2.33
CA TYR A 65 4.54 0.80 -1.70
C TYR A 65 5.56 1.89 -1.40
N ASP A 66 5.28 3.10 -1.85
CA ASP A 66 6.11 4.28 -1.58
C ASP A 66 5.22 5.52 -1.42
N LEU A 67 5.29 6.13 -0.24
CA LEU A 67 4.66 7.41 0.06
C LEU A 67 5.32 8.59 -0.64
N SER A 68 6.55 8.42 -1.13
CA SER A 68 7.47 9.50 -1.50
C SER A 68 7.83 10.43 -0.34
N ALA A 69 8.84 11.27 -0.52
CA ALA A 69 9.26 12.25 0.49
C ALA A 69 8.14 13.24 0.83
N VAL A 70 7.42 13.71 -0.19
CA VAL A 70 6.30 14.67 -0.01
C VAL A 70 5.13 14.01 0.72
N GLY A 71 4.78 12.77 0.37
CA GLY A 71 3.72 12.04 1.06
C GLY A 71 4.07 11.77 2.52
N ARG A 72 5.31 11.39 2.81
CA ARG A 72 5.79 11.18 4.18
C ARG A 72 5.74 12.47 5.00
N MET A 73 6.20 13.58 4.44
CA MET A 73 6.12 14.89 5.09
C MET A 73 4.67 15.26 5.44
N LYS A 74 3.75 15.14 4.49
CA LYS A 74 2.33 15.44 4.71
C LYS A 74 1.71 14.53 5.78
N LEU A 75 2.01 13.24 5.74
CA LEU A 75 1.55 12.27 6.75
C LEU A 75 2.06 12.65 8.15
N ASN A 76 3.36 12.93 8.28
CA ASN A 76 3.95 13.30 9.55
C ASN A 76 3.32 14.58 10.14
N ARG A 77 3.13 15.60 9.31
CA ARG A 77 2.46 16.84 9.72
C ARG A 77 1.02 16.60 10.16
N ARG A 78 0.29 15.77 9.41
CA ARG A 78 -1.09 15.41 9.76
C ARG A 78 -1.19 14.67 11.09
N LEU A 79 -0.21 13.83 11.38
CA LEU A 79 -0.12 13.09 12.65
C LEU A 79 0.49 13.92 13.80
N GLY A 80 0.82 15.19 13.57
CA GLY A 80 1.40 16.08 14.58
C GLY A 80 2.85 15.76 14.95
N ARG A 81 3.59 15.08 14.07
CA ARG A 81 5.00 14.76 14.28
C ARG A 81 5.89 15.96 13.95
N THR A 82 6.98 16.09 14.67
CA THR A 82 7.95 17.20 14.49
C THR A 82 8.91 16.98 13.32
N SER A 83 9.17 15.72 12.94
CA SER A 83 10.05 15.38 11.82
C SER A 83 9.27 15.34 10.50
N ASP A 84 9.77 16.03 9.50
CA ASP A 84 9.25 15.98 8.13
C ASP A 84 9.80 14.79 7.33
N GLU A 85 10.81 14.08 7.85
CA GLU A 85 11.48 12.96 7.18
C GLU A 85 11.06 11.59 7.74
N GLY A 86 11.26 10.56 6.94
CA GLY A 86 11.00 9.17 7.34
C GLY A 86 10.98 8.22 6.15
N PRO A 87 10.84 6.92 6.40
CA PRO A 87 10.80 5.91 5.34
C PRO A 87 9.58 6.08 4.43
N GLY A 88 9.71 5.72 3.15
CA GLY A 88 8.61 5.72 2.18
C GLY A 88 7.53 4.67 2.46
N ILE A 89 7.84 3.66 3.25
CA ILE A 89 6.89 2.61 3.69
C ILE A 89 6.21 2.99 5.00
N LEU A 90 5.04 2.41 5.27
CA LEU A 90 4.36 2.58 6.55
C LEU A 90 5.02 1.74 7.65
N SER A 91 4.97 2.24 8.87
CA SER A 91 5.28 1.50 10.10
C SER A 91 3.99 1.13 10.83
N GLN A 92 4.08 0.19 11.77
CA GLN A 92 2.94 -0.14 12.64
C GLN A 92 2.49 1.10 13.44
N GLN A 93 3.43 1.95 13.86
CA GLN A 93 3.12 3.18 14.57
C GLN A 93 2.35 4.18 13.70
N ASP A 94 2.64 4.24 12.39
CA ASP A 94 1.88 5.09 11.46
C ASP A 94 0.39 4.67 11.44
N ILE A 95 0.13 3.37 11.40
CA ILE A 95 -1.24 2.83 11.38
C ILE A 95 -1.98 3.19 12.68
N ILE A 96 -1.32 3.03 13.82
CA ILE A 96 -1.88 3.36 15.14
C ILE A 96 -2.20 4.86 15.23
N ASP A 97 -1.28 5.71 14.79
CA ASP A 97 -1.47 7.16 14.82
C ASP A 97 -2.58 7.62 13.87
N VAL A 98 -2.71 6.98 12.69
CA VAL A 98 -3.83 7.22 11.76
C VAL A 98 -5.15 6.83 12.41
N MET A 99 -5.24 5.65 13.04
CA MET A 99 -6.45 5.22 13.75
C MET A 99 -6.83 6.19 14.86
N ARG A 100 -5.86 6.65 15.66
CA ARG A 100 -6.06 7.66 16.69
C ARG A 100 -6.61 8.97 16.12
N THR A 101 -6.03 9.42 14.99
CA THR A 101 -6.49 10.64 14.32
C THR A 101 -7.92 10.49 13.80
N LEU A 102 -8.30 9.33 13.24
CA LEU A 102 -9.65 9.06 12.77
C LEU A 102 -10.67 9.05 13.92
N VAL A 103 -10.33 8.45 15.07
CA VAL A 103 -11.17 8.47 16.27
C VAL A 103 -11.35 9.89 16.77
N ASN A 104 -10.27 10.67 16.83
CA ASN A 104 -10.34 12.09 17.24
C ASN A 104 -11.25 12.90 16.32
N LEU A 105 -11.11 12.74 15.00
CA LEU A 105 -11.99 13.42 14.03
C LEU A 105 -13.46 13.03 14.20
N LYS A 106 -13.74 11.76 14.46
CA LYS A 106 -15.11 11.29 14.72
C LYS A 106 -15.70 11.90 15.99
N ASN A 107 -14.87 12.22 16.97
CA ASN A 107 -15.26 12.91 18.20
C ASN A 107 -15.29 14.44 18.08
N GLY A 108 -15.10 14.98 16.88
CA GLY A 108 -15.09 16.43 16.63
C GLY A 108 -13.78 17.12 17.02
N ILE A 109 -12.71 16.36 17.30
CA ILE A 109 -11.39 16.88 17.64
C ILE A 109 -10.56 16.96 16.36
N GLY A 110 -10.26 18.17 15.92
CA GLY A 110 -9.54 18.43 14.66
C GLY A 110 -10.46 18.79 13.51
N VAL A 111 -9.89 18.97 12.33
CA VAL A 111 -10.59 19.38 11.12
C VAL A 111 -10.28 18.39 10.01
N THR A 112 -11.29 18.02 9.20
CA THR A 112 -11.10 17.21 8.00
C THR A 112 -10.41 18.02 6.92
N ASP A 113 -9.57 17.37 6.12
CA ASP A 113 -8.91 18.02 4.99
C ASP A 113 -9.92 18.33 3.89
N ASP A 114 -9.81 19.52 3.29
CA ASP A 114 -10.54 19.87 2.08
C ASP A 114 -9.88 19.18 0.88
N ILE A 115 -10.57 18.20 0.30
CA ILE A 115 -10.07 17.39 -0.82
C ILE A 115 -9.94 18.22 -2.12
N ASP A 116 -10.74 19.28 -2.26
CA ASP A 116 -10.73 20.15 -3.45
C ASP A 116 -9.66 21.25 -3.37
N ASN A 117 -9.06 21.44 -2.21
CA ASN A 117 -7.95 22.38 -2.04
C ASN A 117 -6.73 21.90 -2.83
N LEU A 118 -6.20 22.77 -3.71
CA LEU A 118 -5.02 22.47 -4.54
C LEU A 118 -3.75 22.17 -3.71
N GLY A 119 -3.67 22.60 -2.46
CA GLY A 119 -2.62 22.19 -1.53
C GLY A 119 -2.66 20.70 -1.17
N ASN A 120 -3.85 20.07 -1.23
CA ASN A 120 -4.06 18.65 -0.93
C ASN A 120 -4.12 17.77 -2.20
N ARG A 121 -4.29 18.39 -3.35
CA ARG A 121 -4.36 17.71 -4.63
C ARG A 121 -3.09 17.91 -5.43
N ARG A 122 -2.36 16.83 -5.66
CA ARG A 122 -1.11 16.85 -6.44
C ARG A 122 -1.41 16.85 -7.94
N VAL A 123 -0.77 17.77 -8.67
CA VAL A 123 -0.78 17.78 -10.13
C VAL A 123 0.41 16.97 -10.64
N ARG A 124 0.16 16.02 -11.52
CA ARG A 124 1.20 15.23 -12.17
C ARG A 124 1.71 15.93 -13.42
N SER A 125 3.03 16.06 -13.55
CA SER A 125 3.66 16.58 -14.76
C SER A 125 3.59 15.56 -15.91
N VAL A 126 3.77 16.03 -17.14
CA VAL A 126 3.83 15.17 -18.34
C VAL A 126 4.94 14.12 -18.21
N GLY A 127 6.11 14.49 -17.70
CA GLY A 127 7.22 13.57 -17.50
C GLY A 127 6.87 12.40 -16.58
N GLU A 128 6.17 12.67 -15.48
CA GLU A 128 5.71 11.64 -14.55
C GLU A 128 4.65 10.72 -15.18
N LEU A 129 3.73 11.27 -15.97
CA LEU A 129 2.72 10.47 -16.67
C LEU A 129 3.38 9.54 -17.70
N MET A 130 4.35 10.05 -18.46
CA MET A 130 5.10 9.23 -19.42
C MET A 130 5.95 8.16 -18.72
N GLU A 131 6.63 8.49 -17.64
CA GLU A 131 7.40 7.53 -16.84
C GLU A 131 6.51 6.36 -16.37
N ASN A 132 5.33 6.66 -15.86
CA ASN A 132 4.39 5.63 -15.40
C ASN A 132 3.96 4.71 -16.54
N GLN A 133 3.65 5.25 -17.73
CA GLN A 133 3.28 4.44 -18.89
C GLN A 133 4.45 3.62 -19.42
N TYR A 134 5.64 4.21 -19.48
CA TYR A 134 6.86 3.49 -19.88
C TYR A 134 7.17 2.33 -18.94
N ARG A 135 7.02 2.54 -17.62
CA ARG A 135 7.17 1.49 -16.61
C ARG A 135 6.21 0.32 -16.84
N VAL A 136 4.94 0.61 -17.16
CA VAL A 136 3.95 -0.42 -17.51
C VAL A 136 4.39 -1.21 -18.76
N GLY A 137 4.89 -0.51 -19.76
CA GLY A 137 5.42 -1.13 -21.00
C GLY A 137 6.62 -2.05 -20.73
N LEU A 138 7.56 -1.61 -19.88
CA LEU A 138 8.71 -2.41 -19.47
C LEU A 138 8.31 -3.67 -18.69
N LEU A 139 7.34 -3.57 -17.78
CA LEU A 139 6.84 -4.73 -17.05
C LEU A 139 6.16 -5.77 -17.96
N ARG A 140 5.45 -5.32 -18.99
CA ARG A 140 4.90 -6.21 -20.03
C ARG A 140 5.99 -6.89 -20.84
N MET A 141 7.02 -6.14 -21.22
CA MET A 141 8.18 -6.67 -21.94
C MET A 141 8.94 -7.69 -21.09
N GLU A 142 9.20 -7.38 -19.82
CA GLU A 142 9.85 -8.30 -18.87
C GLU A 142 9.08 -9.62 -18.76
N ARG A 143 7.75 -9.55 -18.62
CA ARG A 143 6.90 -10.76 -18.55
C ARG A 143 7.04 -11.61 -19.82
N ALA A 144 6.97 -10.98 -20.99
CA ALA A 144 7.11 -11.67 -22.26
C ALA A 144 8.50 -12.32 -22.45
N ILE A 145 9.57 -11.63 -21.99
CA ILE A 145 10.92 -12.19 -22.01
C ILE A 145 11.00 -13.40 -21.07
N ARG A 146 10.48 -13.30 -19.88
CA ARG A 146 10.48 -14.38 -18.88
C ARG A 146 9.71 -15.61 -19.37
N GLU A 147 8.58 -15.42 -20.03
CA GLU A 147 7.80 -16.50 -20.66
C GLU A 147 8.58 -17.17 -21.80
N ARG A 148 9.25 -16.39 -22.64
CA ARG A 148 10.10 -16.94 -23.72
C ARG A 148 11.29 -17.70 -23.16
N MET A 149 11.99 -17.18 -22.17
CA MET A 149 13.11 -17.85 -21.51
C MET A 149 12.73 -19.22 -20.91
N SER A 150 11.49 -19.38 -20.46
CA SER A 150 11.01 -20.66 -19.93
C SER A 150 10.65 -21.68 -21.03
N SER A 151 10.45 -21.26 -22.28
CA SER A 151 10.01 -22.09 -23.40
C SER A 151 11.10 -22.42 -24.41
N VAL A 152 12.27 -21.78 -24.32
CA VAL A 152 13.35 -21.89 -25.31
C VAL A 152 14.62 -22.43 -24.64
N ASP A 153 15.43 -23.17 -25.41
CA ASP A 153 16.73 -23.64 -24.96
C ASP A 153 17.73 -22.47 -24.90
N ILE A 154 18.16 -22.15 -23.67
CA ILE A 154 19.00 -20.98 -23.37
C ILE A 154 20.37 -21.04 -24.09
N ASP A 155 20.87 -22.22 -24.34
CA ASP A 155 22.20 -22.41 -24.96
C ASP A 155 22.26 -22.03 -26.46
N THR A 156 21.09 -21.90 -27.09
CA THR A 156 20.97 -21.63 -28.53
C THR A 156 20.43 -20.24 -28.85
N VAL A 157 19.94 -19.47 -27.87
CA VAL A 157 19.23 -18.20 -28.11
C VAL A 157 20.07 -17.00 -27.70
N MET A 158 20.13 -16.01 -28.59
CA MET A 158 20.78 -14.74 -28.27
C MET A 158 19.81 -13.78 -27.53
N PRO A 159 20.31 -12.87 -26.67
CA PRO A 159 19.45 -11.95 -25.91
C PRO A 159 18.52 -11.09 -26.80
N HIS A 160 18.94 -10.70 -28.00
CA HIS A 160 18.13 -9.90 -28.91
C HIS A 160 16.94 -10.66 -29.50
N ASP A 161 16.97 -11.99 -29.54
CA ASP A 161 15.85 -12.81 -30.02
C ASP A 161 14.73 -12.88 -28.99
N LEU A 162 15.06 -12.66 -27.70
CA LEU A 162 14.10 -12.67 -26.59
C LEU A 162 13.40 -11.32 -26.40
N ILE A 163 14.07 -10.22 -26.79
CA ILE A 163 13.61 -8.86 -26.53
C ILE A 163 12.70 -8.38 -27.65
N ASN A 164 11.46 -7.98 -27.28
CA ASN A 164 10.54 -7.33 -28.19
C ASN A 164 10.15 -5.95 -27.62
N ALA A 165 10.50 -4.89 -28.32
CA ALA A 165 10.22 -3.51 -27.90
C ALA A 165 8.75 -3.06 -28.11
N LYS A 166 7.94 -3.81 -28.87
CA LYS A 166 6.55 -3.44 -29.19
C LYS A 166 5.68 -3.19 -27.94
N PRO A 167 5.75 -3.98 -26.85
CA PRO A 167 4.95 -3.72 -25.66
C PRO A 167 5.28 -2.38 -24.98
N ALA A 168 6.54 -1.97 -25.00
CA ALA A 168 6.97 -0.68 -24.49
C ALA A 168 6.49 0.48 -25.38
N ALA A 169 6.68 0.34 -26.70
CA ALA A 169 6.23 1.35 -27.67
C ALA A 169 4.71 1.51 -27.73
N ALA A 170 3.96 0.44 -27.47
CA ALA A 170 2.48 0.49 -27.46
C ALA A 170 1.89 1.05 -26.14
N ALA A 171 2.69 1.15 -25.09
CA ALA A 171 2.26 1.68 -23.80
C ALA A 171 2.41 3.21 -23.70
N VAL A 172 3.32 3.79 -24.48
CA VAL A 172 3.59 5.23 -24.61
C VAL A 172 2.79 5.81 -25.77
#